data_19cc866ffe60955a56abd1234380752c
#
_entry.id   19cc866ffe60955a56abd1234380752c
#
_cell.length_a   1.000
_cell.length_b   1.000
_cell.length_c   1.000
_cell.angle_alpha   90.00
_cell.angle_beta   90.00
_cell.angle_gamma   90.00
#
_symmetry.space_group_name_H-M   'P 1'
#
loop_
_entity.id
_entity.type
_entity.pdbx_description
1 polymer ?
#
loop_
_entity_poly.entity_id
_entity_poly.type
_entity_poly.pdbx_seq_one_letter_code
_entity_poly.pdbx_strand_id
1 'polypeptide(L)'
;IKLNPNEIKHALELVDKDLFLKNRDDVKKFLPDILGRVLARIWIDKNFKDSFKSDPKSVLNENGVHLPDDMILEFQKPNSDRPKIIVYEKKPNSTFKVRVVQLQLVMIAGR
;
A
#
# COMPACT_ATOMS: atom_id res chain seq x y z
N ILE A 1 13.67 -16.57 14.50
CA ILE A 1 13.34 -17.35 13.30
C ILE A 1 14.17 -16.84 12.13
N LYS A 2 14.88 -17.74 11.49
CA LYS A 2 15.64 -17.41 10.30
C LYS A 2 14.85 -17.85 9.08
N LEU A 3 14.62 -16.91 8.15
CA LEU A 3 14.00 -17.21 6.88
C LEU A 3 15.08 -17.53 5.85
N ASN A 4 14.83 -18.52 5.01
CA ASN A 4 15.73 -18.76 3.88
C ASN A 4 15.47 -17.69 2.79
N PRO A 5 16.37 -17.55 1.79
CA PRO A 5 16.19 -16.50 0.76
C PRO A 5 14.86 -16.55 0.01
N ASN A 6 14.32 -17.76 -0.23
CA ASN A 6 13.04 -17.89 -0.91
C ASN A 6 11.88 -17.41 -0.04
N GLU A 7 11.92 -17.71 1.25
CA GLU A 7 10.90 -17.24 2.19
C GLU A 7 10.93 -15.73 2.35
N ILE A 8 12.11 -15.13 2.41
CA ILE A 8 12.26 -13.68 2.49
C ILE A 8 11.70 -13.03 1.24
N LYS A 9 12.05 -13.54 0.07
CA LYS A 9 11.54 -13.01 -1.19
C LYS A 9 10.02 -13.07 -1.25
N HIS A 10 9.44 -14.21 -0.88
CA HIS A 10 7.99 -14.39 -0.90
C HIS A 10 7.30 -13.45 0.10
N ALA A 11 7.87 -13.27 1.29
CA ALA A 11 7.32 -12.39 2.31
C ALA A 11 7.34 -10.92 1.87
N LEU A 12 8.26 -10.53 1.00
CA LEU A 12 8.38 -9.16 0.51
C LEU A 12 7.55 -8.88 -0.74
N GLU A 13 7.01 -9.91 -1.37
CA GLU A 13 6.16 -9.73 -2.54
C GLU A 13 4.78 -9.22 -2.11
N LEU A 14 4.27 -8.23 -2.82
CA LEU A 14 2.93 -7.70 -2.56
C LEU A 14 1.86 -8.58 -3.20
N VAL A 15 2.15 -9.10 -4.39
CA VAL A 15 1.29 -10.03 -5.12
C VAL A 15 2.18 -11.02 -5.86
N ASP A 16 1.66 -12.21 -6.14
CA ASP A 16 2.38 -13.23 -6.90
C ASP A 16 2.19 -13.09 -8.41
N LYS A 17 1.20 -12.32 -8.84
CA LYS A 17 0.89 -12.04 -10.25
C LYS A 17 0.42 -10.61 -10.36
N ASP A 18 0.50 -10.03 -11.56
CA ASP A 18 -0.10 -8.73 -11.81
C ASP A 18 -1.58 -8.75 -11.46
N LEU A 19 -2.02 -7.76 -10.70
CA LEU A 19 -3.39 -7.59 -10.28
C LEU A 19 -3.90 -6.26 -10.80
N PHE A 20 -4.96 -6.31 -11.61
CA PHE A 20 -5.58 -5.12 -12.19
C PHE A 20 -6.89 -4.84 -11.47
N LEU A 21 -6.90 -3.78 -10.67
CA LEU A 21 -8.10 -3.35 -9.95
C LEU A 21 -8.86 -2.38 -10.86
N LYS A 22 -10.12 -2.70 -11.17
CA LYS A 22 -10.87 -2.01 -12.22
C LYS A 22 -11.78 -0.92 -11.71
N ASN A 23 -12.23 -1.03 -10.46
CA ASN A 23 -13.22 -0.12 -9.90
C ASN A 23 -13.09 -0.06 -8.37
N ARG A 24 -13.94 0.76 -7.76
CA ARG A 24 -13.95 0.95 -6.32
C ARG A 24 -14.17 -0.36 -5.56
N ASP A 25 -15.05 -1.21 -6.05
CA ASP A 25 -15.36 -2.48 -5.39
C ASP A 25 -14.14 -3.40 -5.35
N ASP A 26 -13.39 -3.48 -6.46
CA ASP A 26 -12.14 -4.24 -6.51
C ASP A 26 -11.12 -3.68 -5.51
N VAL A 27 -11.00 -2.36 -5.45
CA VAL A 27 -10.07 -1.69 -4.53
C VAL A 27 -10.44 -2.04 -3.09
N LYS A 28 -11.70 -1.93 -2.72
CA LYS A 28 -12.17 -2.28 -1.37
C LYS A 28 -11.95 -3.74 -1.03
N LYS A 29 -12.09 -4.62 -2.02
CA LYS A 29 -12.01 -6.07 -1.82
C LYS A 29 -10.57 -6.55 -1.69
N PHE A 30 -9.68 -6.10 -2.56
CA PHE A 30 -8.33 -6.66 -2.68
C PHE A 30 -7.23 -5.81 -2.06
N LEU A 31 -7.38 -4.49 -2.07
CA LEU A 31 -6.29 -3.60 -1.69
C LEU A 31 -5.97 -3.61 -0.18
N PRO A 32 -6.92 -3.74 0.75
CA PRO A 32 -6.58 -3.72 2.17
C PRO A 32 -5.53 -4.75 2.57
N ASP A 33 -5.63 -5.97 2.06
CA ASP A 33 -4.66 -7.02 2.34
C ASP A 33 -3.28 -6.68 1.78
N ILE A 34 -3.26 -6.14 0.56
CA ILE A 34 -2.03 -5.71 -0.10
C ILE A 34 -1.38 -4.56 0.68
N LEU A 35 -2.17 -3.58 1.12
CA LEU A 35 -1.66 -2.45 1.90
C LEU A 35 -1.12 -2.88 3.26
N GLY A 36 -1.67 -3.94 3.83
CA GLY A 36 -1.10 -4.55 5.04
C GLY A 36 0.32 -5.03 4.80
N ARG A 37 0.55 -5.67 3.66
CA ARG A 37 1.90 -6.10 3.26
C ARG A 37 2.81 -4.93 2.96
N VAL A 38 2.28 -3.86 2.35
CA VAL A 38 3.02 -2.63 2.11
C VAL A 38 3.51 -2.04 3.43
N LEU A 39 2.63 -1.93 4.41
CA LEU A 39 3.01 -1.39 5.73
C LEU A 39 4.05 -2.25 6.43
N ALA A 40 3.92 -3.58 6.33
CA ALA A 40 4.91 -4.49 6.88
C ALA A 40 6.27 -4.30 6.21
N ARG A 41 6.29 -4.15 4.90
CA ARG A 41 7.54 -3.93 4.15
C ARG A 41 8.16 -2.58 4.46
N ILE A 42 7.34 -1.55 4.62
CA ILE A 42 7.80 -0.22 5.04
C ILE A 42 8.52 -0.29 6.39
N TRP A 43 8.02 -1.13 7.27
CA TRP A 43 8.61 -1.33 8.60
C TRP A 43 10.02 -1.87 8.53
N ILE A 44 10.29 -2.82 7.63
CA ILE A 44 11.56 -3.53 7.58
C ILE A 44 12.51 -3.05 6.48
N ASP A 45 12.05 -2.23 5.56
CA ASP A 45 12.82 -1.82 4.38
C ASP A 45 12.70 -0.31 4.19
N LYS A 46 13.74 0.41 4.62
CA LYS A 46 13.78 1.88 4.53
C LYS A 46 13.76 2.37 3.09
N ASN A 47 14.43 1.67 2.18
CA ASN A 47 14.45 2.07 0.77
C ASN A 47 13.07 1.96 0.15
N PHE A 48 12.35 0.91 0.48
CA PHE A 48 10.96 0.76 0.04
C PHE A 48 10.09 1.88 0.62
N LYS A 49 10.26 2.19 1.90
CA LYS A 49 9.52 3.28 2.56
C LYS A 49 9.74 4.61 1.85
N ASP A 50 11.00 4.93 1.55
CA ASP A 50 11.35 6.19 0.88
C ASP A 50 10.75 6.26 -0.52
N SER A 51 10.79 5.17 -1.28
CA SER A 51 10.19 5.10 -2.61
C SER A 51 8.69 5.25 -2.55
N PHE A 52 8.04 4.56 -1.62
CA PHE A 52 6.59 4.62 -1.45
C PHE A 52 6.14 6.02 -1.01
N LYS A 53 6.92 6.66 -0.16
CA LYS A 53 6.65 8.04 0.27
C LYS A 53 6.71 9.02 -0.91
N SER A 54 7.64 8.80 -1.84
CA SER A 54 7.79 9.66 -3.01
C SER A 54 6.65 9.51 -4.01
N ASP A 55 6.25 8.27 -4.31
CA ASP A 55 5.21 8.01 -5.30
C ASP A 55 4.54 6.66 -5.02
N PRO A 56 3.52 6.65 -4.14
CA PRO A 56 2.89 5.41 -3.72
C PRO A 56 2.28 4.61 -4.88
N LYS A 57 1.61 5.28 -5.80
CA LYS A 57 0.91 4.60 -6.89
C LYS A 57 1.89 3.94 -7.86
N SER A 58 3.00 4.63 -8.16
CA SER A 58 4.05 4.06 -8.99
C SER A 58 4.68 2.83 -8.36
N VAL A 59 4.94 2.88 -7.05
CA VAL A 59 5.53 1.74 -6.34
C VAL A 59 4.60 0.53 -6.40
N LEU A 60 3.31 0.73 -6.19
CA LEU A 60 2.34 -0.36 -6.34
C LEU A 60 2.34 -0.92 -7.75
N ASN A 61 2.35 -0.04 -8.74
CA ASN A 61 2.35 -0.46 -10.14
C ASN A 61 3.59 -1.29 -10.49
N GLU A 62 4.76 -0.85 -10.02
CA GLU A 62 6.02 -1.59 -10.22
C GLU A 62 6.01 -2.96 -9.54
N ASN A 63 5.22 -3.11 -8.49
CA ASN A 63 5.08 -4.36 -7.74
C ASN A 63 3.87 -5.20 -8.18
N GLY A 64 3.28 -4.86 -9.33
CA GLY A 64 2.22 -5.66 -9.94
C GLY A 64 0.81 -5.30 -9.50
N VAL A 65 0.64 -4.20 -8.77
CA VAL A 65 -0.68 -3.76 -8.30
C VAL A 65 -1.10 -2.53 -9.09
N HIS A 66 -2.07 -2.69 -9.99
CA HIS A 66 -2.48 -1.66 -10.92
C HIS A 66 -3.84 -1.10 -10.52
N LEU A 67 -3.87 0.17 -10.18
CA LEU A 67 -5.07 0.87 -9.72
C LEU A 67 -5.74 1.62 -10.86
N PRO A 68 -7.06 1.88 -10.77
CA PRO A 68 -7.72 2.78 -11.69
C PRO A 68 -7.11 4.18 -11.66
N ASP A 69 -7.20 4.89 -12.77
CA ASP A 69 -6.60 6.22 -12.91
C ASP A 69 -7.17 7.25 -11.93
N ASP A 70 -8.42 7.07 -11.53
CA ASP A 70 -9.08 7.99 -10.60
C ASP A 70 -8.79 7.71 -9.12
N MET A 71 -7.95 6.74 -8.82
CA MET A 71 -7.54 6.43 -7.45
C MET A 71 -6.26 7.17 -7.10
N ILE A 72 -6.24 7.75 -5.91
CA ILE A 72 -5.12 8.52 -5.36
C ILE A 72 -4.74 7.91 -4.03
N LEU A 73 -3.44 7.72 -3.80
CA LEU A 73 -2.95 7.24 -2.51
C LEU A 73 -2.24 8.36 -1.76
N GLU A 74 -2.49 8.44 -0.46
CA GLU A 74 -1.75 9.31 0.45
C GLU A 74 -1.10 8.47 1.51
N PHE A 75 0.20 8.69 1.71
CA PHE A 75 0.95 8.05 2.77
C PHE A 75 1.23 9.08 3.85
N GLN A 76 0.52 8.97 4.97
CA GLN A 76 0.58 9.94 6.06
C GLN A 76 1.41 9.40 7.22
N LYS A 77 2.10 10.29 7.91
CA LYS A 77 2.92 9.98 9.10
C LYS A 77 3.93 8.87 8.85
N PRO A 78 4.71 8.94 7.74
CA PRO A 78 5.58 7.83 7.36
C PRO A 78 6.71 7.55 8.35
N ASN A 79 7.12 8.54 9.13
CA ASN A 79 8.22 8.41 10.08
C ASN A 79 7.74 8.26 11.53
N SER A 80 6.44 8.08 11.73
CA SER A 80 5.87 7.86 13.06
C SER A 80 5.72 6.37 13.34
N ASP A 81 5.28 6.05 14.56
CA ASP A 81 4.92 4.68 14.93
C ASP A 81 3.52 4.27 14.45
N ARG A 82 2.83 5.15 13.75
CA ARG A 82 1.47 4.91 13.24
C ARG A 82 1.34 5.40 11.79
N PRO A 83 2.13 4.87 10.85
CA PRO A 83 2.00 5.26 9.45
C PRO A 83 0.64 4.84 8.90
N LYS A 84 0.08 5.68 8.05
CA LYS A 84 -1.27 5.49 7.52
C LYS A 84 -1.27 5.63 6.01
N ILE A 85 -2.01 4.75 5.36
CA ILE A 85 -2.24 4.82 3.91
C ILE A 85 -3.73 5.05 3.69
N ILE A 86 -4.07 6.08 2.91
CA ILE A 86 -5.46 6.37 2.56
C ILE A 86 -5.57 6.35 1.05
N VAL A 87 -6.61 5.67 0.56
CA VAL A 87 -6.92 5.63 -0.87
C VAL A 87 -8.19 6.42 -1.09
N TYR A 88 -8.12 7.37 -2.02
CA TYR A 88 -9.26 8.21 -2.40
C TYR A 88 -9.61 7.97 -3.87
N GLU A 89 -10.89 8.06 -4.17
CA GLU A 89 -11.36 8.12 -5.54
C GLU A 89 -11.73 9.57 -5.87
N LYS A 90 -11.17 10.10 -6.96
CA LYS A 90 -11.49 11.44 -7.43
C LYS A 90 -11.79 11.37 -8.92
N LYS A 91 -13.04 11.60 -9.28
CA LYS A 91 -13.45 11.63 -10.68
C LYS A 91 -12.92 12.87 -11.39
N PRO A 92 -12.63 12.82 -12.71
CA PRO A 92 -12.03 13.94 -13.43
C PRO A 92 -12.79 15.25 -13.33
N ASN A 93 -14.12 15.20 -13.28
CA ASN A 93 -14.96 16.39 -13.24
C ASN A 93 -15.44 16.74 -11.83
N SER A 94 -14.85 16.18 -10.81
CA SER A 94 -15.26 16.40 -9.42
C SER A 94 -14.18 17.17 -8.67
N THR A 95 -14.61 18.09 -7.80
CA THR A 95 -13.71 18.75 -6.86
C THR A 95 -13.56 17.95 -5.56
N PHE A 96 -14.39 16.91 -5.38
CA PHE A 96 -14.39 16.10 -4.18
C PHE A 96 -13.62 14.81 -4.41
N LYS A 97 -12.93 14.37 -3.36
CA LYS A 97 -12.35 13.03 -3.32
C LYS A 97 -13.05 12.23 -2.23
N VAL A 98 -13.37 10.98 -2.54
CA VAL A 98 -14.07 10.08 -1.62
C VAL A 98 -13.09 9.05 -1.09
N ARG A 99 -13.02 8.92 0.22
CA ARG A 99 -12.17 7.92 0.85
C ARG A 99 -12.74 6.53 0.58
N VAL A 100 -11.92 5.67 0.00
CA VAL A 100 -12.30 4.30 -0.37
C VAL A 100 -11.75 3.30 0.64
N VAL A 101 -10.47 3.44 0.99
CA VAL A 101 -9.79 2.54 1.93
C VAL A 101 -8.87 3.37 2.82
N GLN A 102 -8.79 3.00 4.08
CA GLN A 102 -7.82 3.56 5.01
C GLN A 102 -7.23 2.44 5.84
N LEU A 103 -5.91 2.39 5.91
CA LEU A 103 -5.21 1.40 6.72
C LEU A 103 -4.13 2.09 7.53
N GLN A 104 -4.06 1.76 8.80
CA GLN A 104 -3.07 2.33 9.70
C GLN A 104 -2.34 1.20 10.41
N LEU A 105 -1.01 1.28 10.41
CA LEU A 105 -0.19 0.37 11.20
C LEU A 105 -0.14 0.90 12.63
N VAL A 106 -0.44 0.04 13.60
CA VAL A 106 -0.31 0.36 15.00
C VAL A 106 0.78 -0.53 15.59
N MET A 107 1.86 0.09 16.01
CA MET A 107 2.99 -0.64 16.60
C MET A 107 2.83 -0.62 18.11
N ILE A 108 2.85 -1.82 18.70
CA ILE A 108 2.72 -1.96 20.14
C ILE A 108 4.12 -2.17 20.71
N ALA A 109 4.72 -1.09 21.22
CA ALA A 109 6.05 -1.15 21.79
C ALA A 109 6.06 -1.93 23.09
N GLY A 110 7.12 -2.65 23.36
CA GLY A 110 7.32 -3.38 24.61
C GLY A 110 6.46 -4.63 24.78
N ARG A 111 5.89 -5.13 23.71
CA ARG A 111 5.06 -6.32 23.78
C ARG A 111 5.71 -7.53 23.11
#